data_88a3b5f334d23babb4713660710fa978
#
_entry.id   88a3b5f334d23babb4713660710fa978
#
_cell.length_a   1.000
_cell.length_b   1.000
_cell.length_c   1.000
_cell.angle_alpha   90.00
_cell.angle_beta   90.00
_cell.angle_gamma   90.00
#
_symmetry.space_group_name_H-M   'P 1'
#
loop_
_entity.id
_entity.type
_entity.pdbx_description
1 polymer ?
#
loop_
_entity_poly.entity_id
_entity_poly.type
_entity_poly.pdbx_seq_one_letter_code
_entity_poly.pdbx_strand_id
1 'polypeptide(L)'
;MQDVMLPVRPQLDLGWVWRNRFANLGSAFYTALPPIALRDPYWVARSRSMARELGLEDDWWRTQEALEAFSGNRPLAGSQPLASVYSGHQFGVWAGQLGDGRAILLGEVETPGGGSLELQLKGSGLTPYSRMGDGRAVLRSSIREFLVSEAMHGLGI
;
A
#
# COMPACT_ATOMS: atom_id res chain seq x y z
N MET A 1 5.82 31.13 4.48
CA MET A 1 4.91 30.12 3.90
C MET A 1 4.44 29.30 5.08
N GLN A 2 3.22 29.54 5.56
CA GLN A 2 2.68 28.81 6.73
C GLN A 2 2.43 27.37 6.31
N ASP A 3 3.10 26.43 6.97
CA ASP A 3 2.76 25.01 6.92
C ASP A 3 1.32 24.87 7.46
N VAL A 4 0.37 24.69 6.55
CA VAL A 4 -0.97 24.29 6.92
C VAL A 4 -0.87 22.83 7.35
N MET A 5 -0.67 22.59 8.65
CA MET A 5 -0.82 21.26 9.24
C MET A 5 -2.25 20.80 8.92
N LEU A 6 -2.38 19.87 7.98
CA LEU A 6 -3.65 19.20 7.77
C LEU A 6 -4.04 18.48 9.07
N PRO A 7 -5.31 18.55 9.48
CA PRO A 7 -5.73 17.89 10.71
C PRO A 7 -5.40 16.40 10.63
N VAL A 8 -4.74 15.89 11.68
CA VAL A 8 -4.47 14.46 11.81
C VAL A 8 -5.82 13.73 11.86
N ARG A 9 -6.17 13.04 10.77
CA ARG A 9 -7.41 12.27 10.71
C ARG A 9 -7.32 11.08 11.67
N PRO A 10 -8.40 10.74 12.37
CA PRO A 10 -8.41 9.56 13.21
C PRO A 10 -8.12 8.32 12.37
N GLN A 11 -7.37 7.37 12.94
CA GLN A 11 -7.06 6.10 12.28
C GLN A 11 -8.36 5.31 12.06
N LEU A 12 -8.43 4.59 10.92
CA LEU A 12 -9.48 3.59 10.71
C LEU A 12 -9.04 2.27 11.32
N ASP A 13 -9.84 1.76 12.26
CA ASP A 13 -9.65 0.44 12.82
C ASP A 13 -10.58 -0.56 12.12
N LEU A 14 -10.00 -1.58 11.50
CA LEU A 14 -10.70 -2.68 10.83
C LEU A 14 -10.67 -3.96 11.68
N GLY A 15 -10.19 -3.89 12.92
CA GLY A 15 -10.05 -5.04 13.80
C GLY A 15 -8.98 -6.04 13.36
N TRP A 16 -8.10 -5.66 12.44
CA TRP A 16 -7.06 -6.55 11.93
C TRP A 16 -5.94 -6.79 12.93
N VAL A 17 -5.45 -8.02 12.97
CA VAL A 17 -4.24 -8.38 13.71
C VAL A 17 -3.02 -8.17 12.82
N TRP A 18 -2.18 -7.22 13.17
CA TRP A 18 -0.97 -6.87 12.44
C TRP A 18 0.23 -7.66 12.94
N ARG A 19 0.99 -8.24 12.01
CA ARG A 19 2.25 -8.93 12.29
C ARG A 19 3.48 -8.09 11.97
N ASN A 20 3.42 -7.30 10.92
CA ASN A 20 4.45 -6.33 10.50
C ASN A 20 5.88 -6.90 10.50
N ARG A 21 6.05 -8.16 10.07
CA ARG A 21 7.34 -8.88 10.14
C ARG A 21 8.46 -8.16 9.40
N PHE A 22 8.15 -7.53 8.25
CA PHE A 22 9.14 -6.81 7.47
C PHE A 22 9.72 -5.62 8.25
N ALA A 23 8.92 -4.89 9.00
CA ALA A 23 9.37 -3.78 9.84
C ALA A 23 10.35 -4.22 10.94
N ASN A 24 10.30 -5.49 11.36
CA ASN A 24 11.20 -6.04 12.37
C ASN A 24 12.63 -6.34 11.84
N LEU A 25 12.86 -6.25 10.52
CA LEU A 25 14.18 -6.44 9.92
C LEU A 25 15.16 -5.30 10.25
N GLY A 26 14.63 -4.14 10.64
CA GLY A 26 15.42 -2.96 11.02
C GLY A 26 15.59 -1.95 9.88
N SER A 27 16.03 -0.76 10.26
CA SER A 27 16.09 0.43 9.39
C SER A 27 17.06 0.33 8.19
N ALA A 28 17.91 -0.69 8.13
CA ALA A 28 18.75 -0.95 6.97
C ALA A 28 17.94 -1.45 5.74
N PHE A 29 16.71 -1.94 5.96
CA PHE A 29 15.88 -2.56 4.93
C PHE A 29 14.73 -1.67 4.45
N TYR A 30 14.48 -0.55 5.11
CA TYR A 30 13.37 0.34 4.73
C TYR A 30 13.56 1.77 5.25
N THR A 31 12.77 2.67 4.69
CA THR A 31 12.51 4.00 5.26
C THR A 31 11.06 4.06 5.71
N ALA A 32 10.82 4.36 7.00
CA ALA A 32 9.48 4.58 7.52
C ALA A 32 8.96 5.94 7.04
N LEU A 33 7.80 5.96 6.37
CA LEU A 33 7.15 7.18 5.91
C LEU A 33 5.67 6.92 5.60
N PRO A 34 4.79 7.91 5.84
CA PRO A 34 3.38 7.79 5.51
C PRO A 34 3.15 7.97 4.00
N PRO A 35 2.03 7.45 3.46
CA PRO A 35 1.56 7.80 2.13
C PRO A 35 1.28 9.29 2.00
N ILE A 36 1.46 9.82 0.78
CA ILE A 36 1.02 11.17 0.43
C ILE A 36 -0.40 11.10 -0.11
N ALA A 37 -1.31 11.83 0.51
CA ALA A 37 -2.73 11.82 0.18
C ALA A 37 -3.00 12.03 -1.32
N LEU A 38 -4.01 11.34 -1.82
CA LEU A 38 -4.59 11.57 -3.15
C LEU A 38 -5.64 12.68 -3.06
N ARG A 39 -5.66 13.53 -4.09
CA ARG A 39 -6.71 14.51 -4.25
C ARG A 39 -7.95 13.84 -4.86
N ASP A 40 -9.11 14.07 -4.24
CA ASP A 40 -10.42 13.60 -4.72
C ASP A 40 -10.44 12.10 -5.15
N PRO A 41 -10.06 11.15 -4.26
CA PRO A 41 -10.00 9.75 -4.62
C PRO A 41 -11.39 9.17 -4.88
N TYR A 42 -11.45 8.17 -5.77
CA TYR A 42 -12.67 7.41 -6.04
C TYR A 42 -12.32 5.96 -6.40
N TRP A 43 -13.27 5.05 -6.19
CA TRP A 43 -13.11 3.65 -6.54
C TRP A 43 -13.21 3.45 -8.06
N VAL A 44 -12.19 2.81 -8.66
CA VAL A 44 -12.21 2.38 -10.07
C VAL A 44 -12.66 0.92 -10.15
N ALA A 45 -12.07 0.06 -9.31
CA ALA A 45 -12.40 -1.36 -9.23
C ALA A 45 -12.08 -1.89 -7.82
N ARG A 46 -12.59 -3.08 -7.50
CA ARG A 46 -12.39 -3.74 -6.21
C ARG A 46 -12.44 -5.26 -6.41
N SER A 47 -11.57 -5.98 -5.73
CA SER A 47 -11.59 -7.43 -5.65
C SER A 47 -12.52 -7.88 -4.52
N ARG A 48 -13.58 -8.62 -4.87
CA ARG A 48 -14.48 -9.20 -3.86
C ARG A 48 -13.84 -10.42 -3.18
N SER A 49 -13.06 -11.20 -3.92
CA SER A 49 -12.34 -12.35 -3.40
C SER A 49 -11.34 -11.91 -2.34
N MET A 50 -10.50 -10.92 -2.67
CA MET A 50 -9.51 -10.38 -1.74
C MET A 50 -10.16 -9.71 -0.51
N ALA A 51 -11.26 -8.99 -0.69
CA ALA A 51 -11.98 -8.41 0.45
C ALA A 51 -12.46 -9.48 1.45
N ARG A 52 -13.00 -10.59 0.96
CA ARG A 52 -13.40 -11.73 1.80
C ARG A 52 -12.21 -12.41 2.47
N GLU A 53 -11.11 -12.54 1.76
CA GLU A 53 -9.87 -13.11 2.30
C GLU A 53 -9.30 -12.25 3.44
N LEU A 54 -9.48 -10.93 3.34
CA LEU A 54 -9.14 -9.96 4.40
C LEU A 54 -10.20 -9.88 5.53
N GLY A 55 -11.29 -10.62 5.42
CA GLY A 55 -12.39 -10.59 6.40
C GLY A 55 -13.23 -9.32 6.36
N LEU A 56 -13.23 -8.61 5.23
CA LEU A 56 -14.03 -7.39 5.07
C LEU A 56 -15.47 -7.75 4.67
N GLU A 57 -16.45 -7.03 5.23
CA GLU A 57 -17.87 -7.17 4.88
C GLU A 57 -18.14 -6.76 3.42
N ASP A 58 -19.21 -7.29 2.81
CA ASP A 58 -19.50 -7.06 1.39
C ASP A 58 -19.72 -5.58 1.01
N ASP A 59 -20.05 -4.72 1.96
CA ASP A 59 -20.29 -3.29 1.75
C ASP A 59 -19.20 -2.37 2.37
N TRP A 60 -18.09 -2.94 2.85
CA TRP A 60 -16.97 -2.21 3.50
C TRP A 60 -16.53 -0.96 2.74
N TRP A 61 -16.59 -1.01 1.43
CA TRP A 61 -16.12 0.03 0.52
C TRP A 61 -17.04 1.26 0.44
N ARG A 62 -18.28 1.18 0.97
CA ARG A 62 -19.27 2.26 0.88
C ARG A 62 -18.98 3.42 1.81
N THR A 63 -18.13 3.21 2.80
CA THR A 63 -17.78 4.25 3.76
C THR A 63 -16.71 5.18 3.19
N GLN A 64 -16.78 6.46 3.54
CA GLN A 64 -15.76 7.44 3.17
C GLN A 64 -14.42 7.10 3.83
N GLU A 65 -14.45 6.58 5.04
CA GLU A 65 -13.28 6.15 5.80
C GLU A 65 -12.51 5.05 5.07
N ALA A 66 -13.20 4.07 4.51
CA ALA A 66 -12.58 3.01 3.72
C ALA A 66 -11.90 3.57 2.46
N LEU A 67 -12.59 4.44 1.71
CA LEU A 67 -12.00 5.10 0.54
C LEU A 67 -10.72 5.86 0.93
N GLU A 68 -10.78 6.64 2.00
CA GLU A 68 -9.64 7.40 2.50
C GLU A 68 -8.48 6.49 2.93
N ALA A 69 -8.75 5.40 3.63
CA ALA A 69 -7.72 4.48 4.10
C ALA A 69 -7.01 3.76 2.94
N PHE A 70 -7.78 3.20 2.01
CA PHE A 70 -7.21 2.48 0.86
C PHE A 70 -6.66 3.40 -0.24
N SER A 71 -6.87 4.70 -0.15
CA SER A 71 -6.18 5.70 -0.98
C SER A 71 -4.95 6.34 -0.31
N GLY A 72 -4.66 5.98 0.94
CA GLY A 72 -3.56 6.56 1.71
C GLY A 72 -3.87 7.92 2.34
N ASN A 73 -5.14 8.35 2.34
CA ASN A 73 -5.59 9.64 2.89
C ASN A 73 -5.91 9.55 4.39
N ARG A 74 -6.04 8.35 4.92
CA ARG A 74 -6.30 8.07 6.33
C ARG A 74 -5.42 6.91 6.78
N PRO A 75 -4.74 6.98 7.93
CA PRO A 75 -3.95 5.85 8.43
C PRO A 75 -4.86 4.72 8.91
N LEU A 76 -4.41 3.47 8.73
CA LEU A 76 -5.00 2.27 9.33
C LEU A 76 -4.40 2.05 10.72
N ALA A 77 -5.24 1.77 11.71
CA ALA A 77 -4.80 1.43 13.06
C ALA A 77 -3.95 0.16 13.03
N GLY A 78 -2.76 0.20 13.65
CA GLY A 78 -1.80 -0.90 13.69
C GLY A 78 -0.87 -1.00 12.47
N SER A 79 -1.09 -0.20 11.39
CA SER A 79 -0.17 -0.16 10.25
C SER A 79 1.16 0.50 10.61
N GLN A 80 2.22 0.07 9.91
CA GLN A 80 3.58 0.63 10.02
C GLN A 80 4.09 0.98 8.61
N PRO A 81 3.62 2.08 8.00
CA PRO A 81 3.93 2.40 6.61
C PRO A 81 5.42 2.60 6.37
N LEU A 82 5.94 1.95 5.32
CA LEU A 82 7.35 2.00 4.95
C LEU A 82 7.57 1.80 3.45
N ALA A 83 8.70 2.28 2.95
CA ALA A 83 9.23 1.97 1.62
C ALA A 83 10.45 1.08 1.77
N SER A 84 10.47 -0.09 1.11
CA SER A 84 11.56 -1.05 1.20
C SER A 84 12.80 -0.59 0.43
N VAL A 85 13.96 -1.00 0.92
CA VAL A 85 15.28 -0.85 0.28
C VAL A 85 15.76 -2.21 -0.17
N TYR A 86 16.25 -2.29 -1.38
CA TYR A 86 16.82 -3.52 -1.93
C TYR A 86 17.90 -3.22 -2.95
N SER A 87 18.59 -4.25 -3.42
CA SER A 87 19.59 -4.20 -4.48
C SER A 87 19.18 -5.13 -5.61
N GLY A 88 19.63 -4.84 -6.83
CA GLY A 88 19.33 -5.71 -7.95
C GLY A 88 19.75 -5.18 -9.30
N HIS A 89 19.46 -5.97 -10.32
CA HIS A 89 19.65 -5.60 -11.71
C HIS A 89 18.43 -4.84 -12.24
N GLN A 90 18.70 -3.82 -13.02
CA GLN A 90 17.69 -3.06 -13.75
C GLN A 90 18.21 -2.78 -15.17
N PHE A 91 17.41 -3.14 -16.18
CA PHE A 91 17.80 -3.02 -17.60
C PHE A 91 19.13 -3.71 -17.94
N GLY A 92 19.38 -4.88 -17.36
CA GLY A 92 20.59 -5.67 -17.59
C GLY A 92 21.85 -5.19 -16.87
N VAL A 93 21.75 -4.14 -16.05
CA VAL A 93 22.88 -3.55 -15.32
C VAL A 93 22.64 -3.68 -13.83
N TRP A 94 23.68 -3.95 -13.06
CA TRP A 94 23.63 -3.89 -11.60
C TRP A 94 23.41 -2.45 -11.14
N ALA A 95 22.25 -2.18 -10.55
CA ALA A 95 21.86 -0.84 -10.14
C ALA A 95 22.29 -0.45 -8.71
N GLY A 96 22.96 -1.37 -8.00
CA GLY A 96 23.33 -1.13 -6.60
C GLY A 96 22.12 -1.01 -5.71
N GLN A 97 21.91 0.14 -5.09
CA GLN A 97 20.74 0.42 -4.27
C GLN A 97 19.52 0.79 -5.12
N LEU A 98 18.43 0.08 -4.89
CA LEU A 98 17.07 0.34 -5.36
C LEU A 98 16.15 0.50 -4.15
N GLY A 99 14.87 0.66 -4.40
CA GLY A 99 13.84 0.70 -3.38
C GLY A 99 12.46 1.01 -3.96
N ASP A 100 11.45 1.01 -3.12
CA ASP A 100 10.08 1.30 -3.49
C ASP A 100 9.89 2.79 -3.80
N GLY A 101 10.08 3.16 -5.06
CA GLY A 101 10.03 4.57 -5.52
C GLY A 101 8.62 5.16 -5.58
N ARG A 102 7.57 4.34 -5.45
CA ARG A 102 6.16 4.77 -5.48
C ARG A 102 5.23 3.81 -4.74
N ALA A 103 5.78 2.87 -4.01
CA ALA A 103 5.01 1.92 -3.22
C ALA A 103 5.28 2.14 -1.73
N ILE A 104 4.25 1.97 -0.93
CA ILE A 104 4.30 2.04 0.53
C ILE A 104 3.66 0.76 1.06
N LEU A 105 4.45 -0.09 1.70
CA LEU A 105 3.96 -1.23 2.47
C LEU A 105 3.31 -0.68 3.75
N LEU A 106 2.01 -0.92 3.92
CA LEU A 106 1.28 -0.53 5.13
C LEU A 106 1.55 -1.48 6.28
N GLY A 107 1.85 -2.74 5.96
CA GLY A 107 2.15 -3.79 6.91
C GLY A 107 1.59 -5.13 6.48
N GLU A 108 1.63 -6.09 7.39
CA GLU A 108 1.17 -7.46 7.20
C GLU A 108 0.05 -7.78 8.19
N VAL A 109 -1.07 -8.30 7.68
CA VAL A 109 -2.26 -8.65 8.47
C VAL A 109 -2.52 -10.15 8.44
N GLU A 110 -3.05 -10.70 9.54
CA GLU A 110 -3.58 -12.06 9.58
C GLU A 110 -4.89 -12.13 8.82
N THR A 111 -5.10 -13.24 8.11
CA THR A 111 -6.37 -13.52 7.44
C THR A 111 -7.23 -14.47 8.27
N PRO A 112 -8.58 -14.42 8.17
CA PRO A 112 -9.47 -15.37 8.82
C PRO A 112 -9.16 -16.84 8.49
N GLY A 113 -8.56 -17.11 7.33
CA GLY A 113 -8.13 -18.45 6.92
C GLY A 113 -6.83 -18.94 7.58
N GLY A 114 -6.21 -18.16 8.48
CA GLY A 114 -4.99 -18.54 9.22
C GLY A 114 -3.68 -18.24 8.48
N GLY A 115 -3.74 -17.55 7.32
CA GLY A 115 -2.58 -17.03 6.61
C GLY A 115 -2.27 -15.58 7.01
N SER A 116 -1.40 -14.94 6.23
CA SER A 116 -1.17 -13.49 6.33
C SER A 116 -0.98 -12.88 4.94
N LEU A 117 -1.34 -11.61 4.81
CA LEU A 117 -1.21 -10.83 3.58
C LEU A 117 -0.51 -9.50 3.86
N GLU A 118 0.37 -9.12 2.98
CA GLU A 118 0.96 -7.78 2.97
C GLU A 118 0.04 -6.80 2.22
N LEU A 119 -0.22 -5.66 2.84
CA LEU A 119 -0.98 -4.58 2.25
C LEU A 119 -0.05 -3.49 1.76
N GLN A 120 -0.06 -3.22 0.47
CA GLN A 120 0.80 -2.22 -0.15
C GLN A 120 -0.02 -1.24 -0.98
N LEU A 121 0.23 0.05 -0.81
CA LEU A 121 -0.27 1.10 -1.69
C LEU A 121 0.75 1.36 -2.80
N LYS A 122 0.30 1.43 -4.06
CA LYS A 122 1.15 1.73 -5.20
C LYS A 122 0.72 3.04 -5.87
N GLY A 123 1.67 3.96 -6.01
CA GLY A 123 1.38 5.32 -6.47
C GLY A 123 1.00 6.29 -5.34
N SER A 124 1.34 5.94 -4.11
CA SER A 124 0.97 6.68 -2.90
C SER A 124 1.92 7.82 -2.54
N GLY A 125 2.75 8.25 -3.47
CA GLY A 125 3.58 9.44 -3.33
C GLY A 125 5.07 9.17 -3.39
N LEU A 126 5.84 10.24 -3.22
CA LEU A 126 7.30 10.21 -3.25
C LEU A 126 7.86 9.45 -2.05
N THR A 127 8.91 8.68 -2.34
CA THR A 127 9.80 8.06 -1.34
C THR A 127 11.24 8.48 -1.62
N PRO A 128 12.19 8.22 -0.73
CA PRO A 128 13.62 8.47 -1.01
C PRO A 128 14.14 7.75 -2.25
N TYR A 129 13.42 6.74 -2.74
CA TYR A 129 13.80 5.89 -3.88
C TYR A 129 13.09 6.24 -5.19
N SER A 130 12.32 7.31 -5.23
CA SER A 130 11.53 7.73 -6.42
C SER A 130 12.39 8.22 -7.58
N ARG A 131 13.67 8.53 -7.32
CA ARG A 131 14.59 9.11 -8.32
C ARG A 131 13.99 10.39 -8.94
N MET A 132 13.69 10.38 -10.24
CA MET A 132 13.05 11.51 -10.94
C MET A 132 11.54 11.34 -11.12
N GLY A 133 10.96 10.28 -10.54
CA GLY A 133 9.51 10.03 -10.58
C GLY A 133 8.75 10.89 -9.57
N ASP A 134 7.46 11.05 -9.80
CA ASP A 134 6.53 11.79 -8.91
C ASP A 134 5.93 10.91 -7.80
N GLY A 135 6.31 9.63 -7.75
CA GLY A 135 5.77 8.66 -6.80
C GLY A 135 4.32 8.23 -7.09
N ARG A 136 3.76 8.62 -8.24
CA ARG A 136 2.38 8.27 -8.62
C ARG A 136 2.34 7.11 -9.62
N ALA A 137 1.19 6.43 -9.68
CA ALA A 137 0.91 5.39 -10.67
C ALA A 137 -0.10 5.89 -11.69
N VAL A 138 0.17 5.66 -12.98
CA VAL A 138 -0.77 6.01 -14.03
C VAL A 138 -1.93 5.01 -14.07
N LEU A 139 -3.16 5.49 -14.24
CA LEU A 139 -4.38 4.69 -14.18
C LEU A 139 -4.34 3.45 -15.08
N ARG A 140 -3.87 3.58 -16.33
CA ARG A 140 -3.77 2.45 -17.28
C ARG A 140 -2.90 1.30 -16.75
N SER A 141 -1.80 1.61 -16.05
CA SER A 141 -0.94 0.60 -15.44
C SER A 141 -1.62 -0.05 -14.24
N SER A 142 -2.27 0.74 -13.40
CA SER A 142 -3.01 0.25 -12.23
C SER A 142 -4.14 -0.71 -12.65
N ILE A 143 -4.89 -0.38 -13.70
CA ILE A 143 -5.92 -1.27 -14.25
C ILE A 143 -5.31 -2.60 -14.72
N ARG A 144 -4.18 -2.56 -15.45
CA ARG A 144 -3.51 -3.79 -15.90
C ARG A 144 -3.01 -4.63 -14.72
N GLU A 145 -2.38 -4.00 -13.73
CA GLU A 145 -1.90 -4.71 -12.55
C GLU A 145 -3.06 -5.35 -11.78
N PHE A 146 -4.17 -4.65 -11.63
CA PHE A 146 -5.38 -5.19 -11.02
C PHE A 146 -5.90 -6.43 -11.76
N LEU A 147 -6.10 -6.35 -13.08
CA LEU A 147 -6.61 -7.46 -13.88
C LEU A 147 -5.66 -8.65 -13.88
N VAL A 148 -4.35 -8.42 -13.97
CA VAL A 148 -3.35 -9.49 -13.93
C VAL A 148 -3.29 -10.13 -12.56
N SER A 149 -3.36 -9.38 -11.48
CA SER A 149 -3.39 -9.92 -10.12
C SER A 149 -4.61 -10.81 -9.87
N GLU A 150 -5.80 -10.38 -10.31
CA GLU A 150 -7.02 -11.20 -10.23
C GLU A 150 -6.89 -12.51 -11.04
N ALA A 151 -6.31 -12.42 -12.25
CA ALA A 151 -6.10 -13.59 -13.09
C ALA A 151 -5.08 -14.56 -12.49
N MET A 152 -3.95 -14.06 -11.97
CA MET A 152 -2.93 -14.88 -11.32
C MET A 152 -3.46 -15.56 -10.06
N HIS A 153 -4.17 -14.83 -9.22
CA HIS A 153 -4.85 -15.42 -8.06
C HIS A 153 -5.82 -16.53 -8.46
N GLY A 154 -6.62 -16.34 -9.53
CA GLY A 154 -7.51 -17.35 -10.06
C GLY A 154 -6.80 -18.60 -10.64
N LEU A 155 -5.53 -18.47 -10.99
CA LEU A 155 -4.65 -19.58 -11.43
C LEU A 155 -3.88 -20.23 -10.28
N GLY A 156 -4.01 -19.74 -9.05
CA GLY A 156 -3.32 -20.27 -7.88
C GLY A 156 -1.85 -19.84 -7.77
N ILE A 157 -1.49 -18.70 -8.36
CA ILE A 157 -0.14 -18.12 -8.35
C ILE A 157 -0.07 -16.99 -7.31
#